data_5eccffa1b05b03021d384ea5b300fe8e
#
_entry.id   5eccffa1b05b03021d384ea5b300fe8e
#
_cell.length_a   1.000
_cell.length_b   1.000
_cell.length_c   1.000
_cell.angle_alpha   90.00
_cell.angle_beta   90.00
_cell.angle_gamma   90.00
#
_symmetry.space_group_name_H-M   'P 1'
#
loop_
_entity.id
_entity.type
_entity.pdbx_description
1 polymer ?
#
loop_
_entity_poly.entity_id
_entity_poly.type
_entity_poly.pdbx_seq_one_letter_code
_entity_poly.pdbx_strand_id
1 'polypeptide(L)'
;MNSKIISFAIEAHNKTNHLYDGKPYSVHLAMVAMYAIKHFDNAYIPTNCYDDIINACWLHDTIEDCRLTYNDVLKVAGEDVANIVYAVTNEKGKNRKERASDLYYLGIRETAWATYVKMCDRLAN
;
A
#
# COMPACT_ATOMS: atom_id res chain seq x y z
N MET A 1 0.03 14.75 6.03
CA MET A 1 -0.68 13.96 5.02
C MET A 1 -0.52 14.62 3.67
N ASN A 2 -0.22 13.87 2.63
CA ASN A 2 0.07 14.43 1.30
C ASN A 2 -1.16 14.35 0.40
N SER A 3 -1.84 15.48 0.18
CA SER A 3 -3.06 15.54 -0.62
C SER A 3 -2.86 15.13 -2.09
N LYS A 4 -1.67 15.37 -2.65
CA LYS A 4 -1.36 14.96 -4.03
C LYS A 4 -1.31 13.44 -4.16
N ILE A 5 -0.73 12.75 -3.19
CA ILE A 5 -0.64 11.29 -3.18
C ILE A 5 -2.02 10.69 -2.98
N ILE A 6 -2.81 11.23 -2.06
CA ILE A 6 -4.20 10.79 -1.83
C ILE A 6 -5.02 10.91 -3.10
N SER A 7 -4.99 12.07 -3.75
CA SER A 7 -5.72 12.29 -5.01
C SER A 7 -5.25 11.37 -6.12
N PHE A 8 -3.94 11.16 -6.23
CA PHE A 8 -3.34 10.24 -7.20
C PHE A 8 -3.87 8.82 -7.00
N ALA A 9 -3.88 8.33 -5.77
CA ALA A 9 -4.36 6.97 -5.44
C ALA A 9 -5.85 6.83 -5.75
N ILE A 10 -6.66 7.80 -5.37
CA ILE A 10 -8.10 7.78 -5.62
C ILE A 10 -8.39 7.77 -7.13
N GLU A 11 -7.73 8.62 -7.89
CA GLU A 11 -7.90 8.67 -9.34
C GLU A 11 -7.47 7.37 -10.02
N ALA A 12 -6.36 6.77 -9.57
CA ALA A 12 -5.88 5.52 -10.14
C ALA A 12 -6.93 4.40 -10.01
N HIS A 13 -7.54 4.26 -8.84
CA HIS A 13 -8.59 3.27 -8.62
C HIS A 13 -9.88 3.61 -9.36
N ASN A 14 -10.24 4.89 -9.45
CA ASN A 14 -11.42 5.32 -10.18
C ASN A 14 -11.32 5.03 -11.67
N LYS A 15 -10.14 5.18 -12.26
CA LYS A 15 -9.92 4.88 -13.69
C LYS A 15 -10.13 3.41 -14.04
N THR A 16 -9.95 2.51 -13.07
CA THR A 16 -10.15 1.08 -13.27
C THR A 16 -11.53 0.61 -12.79
N ASN A 17 -12.40 1.52 -12.37
CA ASN A 17 -13.70 1.21 -11.76
C ASN A 17 -13.60 0.22 -10.60
N HIS A 18 -12.50 0.30 -9.84
CA HIS A 18 -12.23 -0.58 -8.73
C HIS A 18 -13.10 -0.22 -7.53
N LEU A 19 -13.90 -1.18 -7.07
CA LEU A 19 -14.83 -0.98 -5.95
C LEU A 19 -14.43 -1.85 -4.77
N TYR A 20 -14.78 -1.40 -3.57
CA TYR A 20 -14.63 -2.13 -2.32
C TYR A 20 -16.01 -2.31 -1.70
N ASP A 21 -16.51 -3.54 -1.74
CA ASP A 21 -17.85 -3.88 -1.23
C ASP A 21 -18.94 -2.95 -1.83
N GLY A 22 -18.89 -2.74 -3.14
CA GLY A 22 -19.83 -1.87 -3.86
C GLY A 22 -19.57 -0.37 -3.71
N LYS A 23 -18.57 0.04 -2.94
CA LYS A 23 -18.23 1.45 -2.67
C LYS A 23 -16.94 1.83 -3.39
N PRO A 24 -16.65 3.13 -3.57
CA PRO A 24 -15.35 3.54 -4.11
C PRO A 24 -14.21 2.93 -3.31
N TYR A 25 -13.16 2.51 -4.00
CA TYR A 25 -12.02 1.83 -3.35
C TYR A 25 -11.29 2.72 -2.35
N SER A 26 -11.44 4.05 -2.48
CA SER A 26 -10.89 5.00 -1.52
C SER A 26 -11.36 4.75 -0.08
N VAL A 27 -12.51 4.11 0.11
CA VAL A 27 -12.98 3.72 1.45
C VAL A 27 -12.01 2.74 2.10
N HIS A 28 -11.56 1.73 1.36
CA HIS A 28 -10.57 0.76 1.85
C HIS A 28 -9.22 1.45 2.11
N LEU A 29 -8.76 2.29 1.17
CA LEU A 29 -7.48 2.99 1.32
C LEU A 29 -7.46 3.89 2.55
N ALA A 30 -8.54 4.62 2.78
CA ALA A 30 -8.68 5.47 3.97
C ALA A 30 -8.66 4.66 5.26
N MET A 31 -9.29 3.49 5.28
CA MET A 31 -9.28 2.59 6.43
C MET A 31 -7.88 2.06 6.73
N VAL A 32 -7.12 1.68 5.72
CA VAL A 32 -5.74 1.21 5.90
C VAL A 32 -4.89 2.32 6.51
N ALA A 33 -4.97 3.54 5.98
CA ALA A 33 -4.25 4.69 6.51
C ALA A 33 -4.66 5.01 7.95
N MET A 34 -5.96 4.92 8.25
CA MET A 34 -6.48 5.17 9.60
C MET A 34 -5.93 4.16 10.62
N TYR A 35 -5.91 2.87 10.27
CA TYR A 35 -5.32 1.85 11.14
C TYR A 35 -3.83 2.09 11.37
N ALA A 36 -3.11 2.51 10.33
CA ALA A 36 -1.69 2.84 10.47
C ALA A 36 -1.48 3.96 11.49
N ILE A 37 -2.21 5.05 11.35
CA ILE A 37 -2.11 6.21 12.25
C ILE A 37 -2.47 5.82 13.68
N LYS A 38 -3.54 5.05 13.84
CA LYS A 38 -4.03 4.63 15.16
C LYS A 38 -3.00 3.84 15.97
N HIS A 39 -2.18 3.03 15.29
CA HIS A 39 -1.26 2.10 15.95
C HIS A 39 0.20 2.54 15.94
N PHE A 40 0.53 3.73 15.45
CA PHE A 40 1.91 4.22 15.39
C PHE A 40 2.61 4.18 16.76
N ASP A 41 1.95 4.66 17.80
CA ASP A 41 2.55 4.70 19.14
C ASP A 41 2.77 3.31 19.71
N ASN A 42 1.77 2.43 19.57
CA ASN A 42 1.85 1.06 20.09
C ASN A 42 2.91 0.23 19.37
N ALA A 43 3.18 0.53 18.12
CA ALA A 43 4.17 -0.16 17.31
C ALA A 43 5.56 0.49 17.40
N TYR A 44 5.72 1.54 18.20
CA TYR A 44 6.98 2.27 18.39
C TYR A 44 7.57 2.77 17.07
N ILE A 45 6.71 3.23 16.16
CA ILE A 45 7.16 3.75 14.86
C ILE A 45 7.82 5.13 15.07
N PRO A 46 9.03 5.36 14.53
CA PRO A 46 9.63 6.69 14.58
C PRO A 46 8.78 7.72 13.84
N THR A 47 8.66 8.93 14.38
CA THR A 47 7.81 9.98 13.79
C THR A 47 8.24 10.38 12.39
N ASN A 48 9.53 10.31 12.08
CA ASN A 48 10.06 10.61 10.75
C ASN A 48 9.67 9.57 9.67
N CYS A 49 9.08 8.45 10.08
CA CYS A 49 8.60 7.41 9.16
C CYS A 49 7.09 7.48 8.91
N TYR A 50 6.36 8.31 9.65
CA TYR A 50 4.90 8.37 9.57
C TYR A 50 4.40 8.69 8.17
N ASP A 51 4.96 9.71 7.53
CA ASP A 51 4.50 10.16 6.21
C ASP A 51 4.70 9.08 5.15
N ASP A 52 5.85 8.42 5.14
CA ASP A 52 6.12 7.34 4.19
C ASP A 52 5.15 6.18 4.36
N ILE A 53 4.86 5.81 5.60
CA ILE A 53 3.91 4.72 5.89
C ILE A 53 2.49 5.12 5.47
N ILE A 54 2.05 6.33 5.79
CA ILE A 54 0.73 6.82 5.38
C ILE A 54 0.60 6.85 3.86
N ASN A 55 1.61 7.38 3.18
CA ASN A 55 1.63 7.41 1.72
C ASN A 55 1.60 6.01 1.11
N ALA A 56 2.35 5.08 1.69
CA ALA A 56 2.34 3.68 1.24
C ALA A 56 0.97 3.04 1.46
N CYS A 57 0.27 3.36 2.54
CA CYS A 57 -1.09 2.86 2.77
C CYS A 57 -2.06 3.31 1.66
N TRP A 58 -1.99 4.57 1.25
CA TRP A 58 -2.83 5.08 0.17
C TRP A 58 -2.50 4.45 -1.19
N LEU A 59 -1.23 4.11 -1.42
CA LEU A 59 -0.75 3.61 -2.71
C LEU A 59 -0.62 2.09 -2.78
N HIS A 60 -0.86 1.37 -1.68
CA HIS A 60 -0.44 -0.03 -1.55
C HIS A 60 -1.02 -0.97 -2.62
N ASP A 61 -2.20 -0.68 -3.14
CA ASP A 61 -2.86 -1.52 -4.15
C ASP A 61 -2.74 -0.97 -5.59
N THR A 62 -2.05 0.15 -5.80
CA THR A 62 -2.03 0.79 -7.12
C THR A 62 -1.28 -0.02 -8.17
N ILE A 63 -0.20 -0.69 -7.82
CA ILE A 63 0.53 -1.55 -8.76
C ILE A 63 -0.30 -2.80 -9.06
N GLU A 64 -0.86 -3.43 -8.01
CA GLU A 64 -1.60 -4.68 -8.14
C GLU A 64 -2.90 -4.49 -8.92
N ASP A 65 -3.67 -3.45 -8.62
CA ASP A 65 -5.04 -3.30 -9.08
C ASP A 65 -5.25 -2.20 -10.13
N CYS A 66 -4.34 -1.25 -10.24
CA CYS A 66 -4.50 -0.08 -11.13
C CYS A 66 -3.54 -0.09 -12.32
N ARG A 67 -2.79 -1.17 -12.52
CA ARG A 67 -1.83 -1.31 -13.61
C ARG A 67 -0.71 -0.28 -13.60
N LEU A 68 -0.42 0.29 -12.43
CA LEU A 68 0.74 1.18 -12.28
C LEU A 68 2.00 0.36 -12.10
N THR A 69 3.13 0.99 -12.42
CA THR A 69 4.45 0.37 -12.27
C THR A 69 5.16 0.92 -11.04
N TYR A 70 6.24 0.24 -10.63
CA TYR A 70 7.15 0.75 -9.60
C TYR A 70 7.60 2.18 -9.93
N ASN A 71 7.94 2.45 -11.19
CA ASN A 71 8.40 3.77 -11.61
C ASN A 71 7.32 4.84 -11.49
N ASP A 72 6.06 4.51 -11.71
CA ASP A 72 4.95 5.44 -11.51
C ASP A 72 4.84 5.88 -10.06
N VAL A 73 4.95 4.92 -9.13
CA VAL A 73 4.92 5.20 -7.69
C VAL A 73 6.18 5.95 -7.25
N LEU A 74 7.34 5.57 -7.78
CA LEU A 74 8.61 6.24 -7.52
C LEU A 74 8.54 7.73 -7.84
N LYS A 75 7.97 8.09 -8.98
CA LYS A 75 7.85 9.48 -9.41
C LYS A 75 6.97 10.32 -8.50
N VAL A 76 5.90 9.74 -7.96
CA VAL A 76 4.94 10.51 -7.16
C VAL A 76 5.30 10.51 -5.68
N ALA A 77 5.93 9.47 -5.16
CA ALA A 77 6.08 9.28 -3.71
C ALA A 77 7.53 9.04 -3.24
N GLY A 78 8.47 8.79 -4.13
CA GLY A 78 9.87 8.54 -3.77
C GLY A 78 10.18 7.07 -3.55
N GLU A 79 11.48 6.79 -3.35
CA GLU A 79 12.01 5.43 -3.31
C GLU A 79 11.50 4.61 -2.13
N ASP A 80 11.49 5.18 -0.93
CA ASP A 80 11.10 4.45 0.26
C ASP A 80 9.64 3.97 0.18
N VAL A 81 8.74 4.85 -0.26
CA VAL A 81 7.33 4.51 -0.45
C VAL A 81 7.17 3.50 -1.59
N ALA A 82 7.86 3.71 -2.71
CA ALA A 82 7.79 2.79 -3.85
C ALA A 82 8.24 1.38 -3.48
N ASN A 83 9.29 1.27 -2.66
CA ASN A 83 9.78 -0.03 -2.18
C ASN A 83 8.74 -0.73 -1.30
N ILE A 84 8.07 -0.01 -0.42
CA ILE A 84 7.00 -0.58 0.42
C ILE A 84 5.85 -1.08 -0.46
N VAL A 85 5.37 -0.24 -1.37
CA VAL A 85 4.26 -0.59 -2.26
C VAL A 85 4.60 -1.81 -3.11
N TYR A 86 5.80 -1.85 -3.67
CA TYR A 86 6.25 -2.97 -4.49
C TYR A 86 6.33 -4.27 -3.66
N ALA A 87 6.85 -4.18 -2.42
CA ALA A 87 6.99 -5.34 -1.54
C ALA A 87 5.62 -5.96 -1.20
N VAL A 88 4.58 -5.16 -1.01
CA VAL A 88 3.24 -5.66 -0.69
C VAL A 88 2.42 -6.02 -1.94
N THR A 89 2.94 -5.76 -3.13
CA THR A 89 2.31 -6.13 -4.39
C THR A 89 2.44 -7.63 -4.65
N ASN A 90 1.33 -8.31 -4.88
CA ASN A 90 1.28 -9.76 -5.01
C ASN A 90 0.78 -10.21 -6.38
N GLU A 91 1.40 -9.71 -7.45
CA GLU A 91 1.05 -10.10 -8.83
C GLU A 91 2.19 -10.78 -9.60
N LYS A 92 3.23 -11.25 -8.89
CA LYS A 92 4.47 -11.75 -9.49
C LYS A 92 4.40 -13.22 -9.92
N GLY A 93 3.26 -13.89 -9.72
CA GLY A 93 3.07 -15.29 -10.07
C GLY A 93 1.91 -15.49 -11.03
N LYS A 94 1.86 -16.65 -11.67
CA LYS A 94 0.82 -17.02 -12.63
C LYS A 94 -0.52 -17.35 -11.96
N ASN A 95 -0.49 -17.73 -10.68
CA ASN A 95 -1.68 -18.12 -9.93
C ASN A 95 -1.53 -17.68 -8.46
N ARG A 96 -2.59 -17.87 -7.68
CA ARG A 96 -2.62 -17.45 -6.28
C ARG A 96 -1.49 -18.10 -5.44
N LYS A 97 -1.20 -19.38 -5.70
CA LYS A 97 -0.16 -20.11 -4.96
C LYS A 97 1.22 -19.54 -5.22
N GLU A 98 1.56 -19.24 -6.48
CA GLU A 98 2.84 -18.62 -6.83
C GLU A 98 2.95 -17.21 -6.30
N ARG A 99 1.84 -16.43 -6.35
CA ARG A 99 1.82 -15.06 -5.85
C ARG A 99 2.04 -15.00 -4.35
N ALA A 100 1.50 -15.96 -3.59
CA ALA A 100 1.69 -16.05 -2.14
C ALA A 100 2.88 -16.92 -1.75
N SER A 101 3.95 -16.89 -2.56
CA SER A 101 5.14 -17.70 -2.35
C SER A 101 6.01 -17.18 -1.20
N ASP A 102 6.97 -18.01 -0.77
CA ASP A 102 7.95 -17.63 0.25
C ASP A 102 8.75 -16.39 -0.16
N LEU A 103 9.03 -16.21 -1.46
CA LEU A 103 9.72 -15.02 -1.95
C LEU A 103 8.92 -13.74 -1.72
N TYR A 104 7.60 -13.80 -1.90
CA TYR A 104 6.73 -12.66 -1.61
C TYR A 104 6.81 -12.25 -0.14
N TYR A 105 6.68 -13.23 0.77
CA TYR A 105 6.73 -12.94 2.21
C TYR A 105 8.14 -12.52 2.67
N LEU A 106 9.18 -13.08 2.06
CA LEU A 106 10.56 -12.65 2.34
C LEU A 106 10.76 -11.17 1.97
N GLY A 107 10.27 -10.76 0.79
CA GLY A 107 10.33 -9.36 0.35
C GLY A 107 9.64 -8.41 1.32
N ILE A 108 8.47 -8.80 1.83
CA ILE A 108 7.75 -8.01 2.85
C ILE A 108 8.58 -7.87 4.12
N ARG A 109 9.16 -8.96 4.61
CA ARG A 109 9.96 -8.95 5.86
C ARG A 109 11.23 -8.12 5.73
N GLU A 110 11.86 -8.11 4.55
CA GLU A 110 13.12 -7.41 4.33
C GLU A 110 12.95 -5.93 4.00
N THR A 111 11.75 -5.50 3.65
CA THR A 111 11.48 -4.09 3.32
C THR A 111 10.95 -3.38 4.55
N ALA A 112 11.64 -2.29 4.93
CA ALA A 112 11.23 -1.51 6.11
C ALA A 112 9.76 -1.08 5.99
N TRP A 113 8.99 -1.33 7.04
CA TRP A 113 7.57 -0.98 7.22
C TRP A 113 6.58 -1.71 6.30
N ALA A 114 7.04 -2.57 5.40
CA ALA A 114 6.12 -3.32 4.52
C ALA A 114 5.22 -4.26 5.32
N THR A 115 5.76 -4.94 6.33
CA THR A 115 4.96 -5.78 7.23
C THR A 115 3.88 -4.96 7.93
N TYR A 116 4.22 -3.76 8.40
CA TYR A 116 3.28 -2.87 9.07
C TYR A 116 2.12 -2.48 8.15
N VAL A 117 2.42 -2.06 6.92
CA VAL A 117 1.41 -1.70 5.92
C VAL A 117 0.51 -2.91 5.59
N LYS A 118 1.11 -4.09 5.42
CA LYS A 118 0.35 -5.32 5.14
C LYS A 118 -0.59 -5.67 6.30
N MET A 119 -0.14 -5.50 7.53
CA MET A 119 -0.98 -5.73 8.71
C MET A 119 -2.17 -4.76 8.75
N CYS A 120 -1.94 -3.49 8.43
CA CYS A 120 -3.01 -2.49 8.37
C CYS A 120 -4.04 -2.81 7.28
N ASP A 121 -3.57 -3.29 6.13
CA ASP A 121 -4.42 -3.76 5.05
C ASP A 121 -5.34 -4.90 5.52
N ARG A 122 -4.78 -5.87 6.22
CA ARG A 122 -5.56 -7.00 6.78
C ARG A 122 -6.57 -6.55 7.81
N LEU A 123 -6.20 -5.60 8.67
CA LEU A 123 -7.13 -5.05 9.67
C LEU A 123 -8.30 -4.32 9.00
N ALA A 124 -8.06 -3.66 7.87
CA ALA A 124 -9.10 -2.96 7.14
C ALA A 124 -10.06 -3.91 6.40
N ASN A 125 -9.63 -5.13 6.14
CA ASN A 125 -10.46 -6.16 5.55
C ASN A 125 -11.18 -6.94 6.65
#